data_576233910414e32918f5d5aa30becf34
#
_entry.id   576233910414e32918f5d5aa30becf34
#
_cell.length_a   1.000
_cell.length_b   1.000
_cell.length_c   1.000
_cell.angle_alpha   90.00
_cell.angle_beta   90.00
_cell.angle_gamma   90.00
#
_symmetry.space_group_name_H-M   'P 1'
#
loop_
_entity.id
_entity.type
_entity.pdbx_description
1 polymer ?
#
loop_
_entity_poly.entity_id
_entity_poly.type
_entity_poly.pdbx_seq_one_letter_code
_entity_poly.pdbx_strand_id
1 'polypeptide(L)'
;MAGKTSLMLVDDHPLFRQGLRRVLEKEEDLEVIMEVADGEEALRLIKQLVPDVVIMDINLPHMNGLQITRELKQVVPEVAVIMLTAYHDDEQIFHSVRAGAAAYFPKEITPRRLVEAIRQVSKGNYVIDDEVLDKPEVANWLLTQFDKVAYVDGLPNEMFAPLSPREMEILQHIAKGQSNKEVAYELGISRQTVKNHMTSILRKLAVNDRTQAALYAVKRGWIRLNDEDNES
;
A
#
# COMPACT_ATOMS: atom_id res chain seq x y z
N MET A 1 -14.66 25.47 -19.18
CA MET A 1 -15.13 24.14 -18.74
C MET A 1 -14.08 23.61 -17.80
N ALA A 2 -14.43 23.19 -16.60
CA ALA A 2 -13.45 22.49 -15.74
C ALA A 2 -13.03 21.21 -16.47
N GLY A 3 -11.74 20.94 -16.52
CA GLY A 3 -11.22 19.70 -17.10
C GLY A 3 -11.75 18.49 -16.33
N LYS A 4 -11.78 17.31 -16.98
CA LYS A 4 -12.10 16.05 -16.29
C LYS A 4 -10.97 15.70 -15.32
N THR A 5 -11.33 15.08 -14.19
CA THR A 5 -10.34 14.50 -13.28
C THR A 5 -9.71 13.26 -13.92
N SER A 6 -8.41 13.30 -14.15
CA SER A 6 -7.64 12.21 -14.77
C SER A 6 -7.31 11.13 -13.74
N LEU A 7 -7.64 9.87 -14.08
CA LEU A 7 -7.51 8.72 -13.20
C LEU A 7 -6.54 7.69 -13.78
N MET A 8 -5.72 7.11 -12.91
CA MET A 8 -4.93 5.93 -13.24
C MET A 8 -5.35 4.77 -12.36
N LEU A 9 -5.59 3.60 -12.96
CA LEU A 9 -5.95 2.37 -12.24
C LEU A 9 -4.74 1.45 -12.16
N VAL A 10 -4.38 1.06 -10.96
CA VAL A 10 -3.23 0.18 -10.68
C VAL A 10 -3.70 -1.01 -9.86
N ASP A 11 -3.90 -2.15 -10.51
CA ASP A 11 -4.39 -3.39 -9.88
C ASP A 11 -3.99 -4.58 -10.76
N ASP A 12 -3.49 -5.66 -10.20
CA ASP A 12 -3.07 -6.84 -10.96
C ASP A 12 -4.24 -7.78 -11.32
N HIS A 13 -5.45 -7.55 -10.75
CA HIS A 13 -6.65 -8.33 -11.08
C HIS A 13 -7.40 -7.76 -12.29
N PRO A 14 -7.35 -8.40 -13.48
CA PRO A 14 -7.91 -7.83 -14.69
C PRO A 14 -9.42 -7.57 -14.63
N LEU A 15 -10.18 -8.49 -14.00
CA LEU A 15 -11.64 -8.35 -13.88
C LEU A 15 -12.05 -7.19 -12.97
N PHE A 16 -11.34 -7.00 -11.87
CA PHE A 16 -11.59 -5.90 -10.95
C PHE A 16 -11.28 -4.56 -11.63
N ARG A 17 -10.13 -4.44 -12.29
CA ARG A 17 -9.71 -3.24 -13.01
C ARG A 17 -10.70 -2.88 -14.12
N GLN A 18 -11.16 -3.86 -14.93
CA GLN A 18 -12.20 -3.64 -15.93
C GLN A 18 -13.54 -3.21 -15.33
N GLY A 19 -13.90 -3.77 -14.16
CA GLY A 19 -15.09 -3.38 -13.41
C GLY A 19 -15.03 -1.93 -12.97
N LEU A 20 -13.91 -1.50 -12.38
CA LEU A 20 -13.67 -0.12 -11.98
C LEU A 20 -13.77 0.82 -13.19
N ARG A 21 -13.08 0.52 -14.28
CA ARG A 21 -13.12 1.32 -15.50
C ARG A 21 -14.54 1.57 -15.97
N ARG A 22 -15.36 0.50 -16.08
CA ARG A 22 -16.77 0.61 -16.53
C ARG A 22 -17.63 1.47 -15.62
N VAL A 23 -17.33 1.50 -14.31
CA VAL A 23 -18.02 2.35 -13.35
C VAL A 23 -17.63 3.80 -13.54
N LEU A 24 -16.32 4.06 -13.62
CA LEU A 24 -15.78 5.42 -13.66
C LEU A 24 -16.05 6.12 -14.99
N GLU A 25 -16.05 5.40 -16.11
CA GLU A 25 -16.38 5.94 -17.45
C GLU A 25 -17.84 6.39 -17.60
N LYS A 26 -18.74 6.06 -16.65
CA LYS A 26 -20.12 6.58 -16.63
C LYS A 26 -20.22 8.00 -16.08
N GLU A 27 -19.20 8.45 -15.38
CA GLU A 27 -19.14 9.79 -14.79
C GLU A 27 -18.55 10.78 -15.80
N GLU A 28 -19.28 11.84 -16.11
CA GLU A 28 -18.88 12.82 -17.13
C GLU A 28 -17.66 13.65 -16.73
N ASP A 29 -17.41 13.77 -15.43
CA ASP A 29 -16.32 14.54 -14.80
C ASP A 29 -15.05 13.73 -14.55
N LEU A 30 -15.05 12.42 -14.86
CA LEU A 30 -13.90 11.52 -14.66
C LEU A 30 -13.36 10.98 -16.00
N GLU A 31 -12.06 10.70 -16.04
CA GLU A 31 -11.42 10.08 -17.22
C GLU A 31 -10.33 9.11 -16.79
N VAL A 32 -10.47 7.83 -17.14
CA VAL A 32 -9.43 6.83 -16.93
C VAL A 32 -8.41 6.92 -18.06
N ILE A 33 -7.26 7.54 -17.78
CA ILE A 33 -6.20 7.78 -18.76
C ILE A 33 -5.24 6.60 -18.91
N MET A 34 -5.11 5.74 -17.87
CA MET A 34 -4.18 4.61 -17.90
C MET A 34 -4.63 3.49 -16.96
N GLU A 35 -4.30 2.26 -17.34
CA GLU A 35 -4.44 1.05 -16.52
C GLU A 35 -3.11 0.31 -16.48
N VAL A 36 -2.69 -0.15 -15.29
CA VAL A 36 -1.42 -0.86 -15.07
C VAL A 36 -1.64 -2.02 -14.11
N ALA A 37 -0.91 -3.12 -14.32
CA ALA A 37 -0.98 -4.31 -13.47
C ALA A 37 0.27 -4.52 -12.61
N ASP A 38 1.30 -3.73 -12.80
CA ASP A 38 2.63 -3.89 -12.22
C ASP A 38 3.05 -2.63 -11.44
N GLY A 39 3.67 -2.83 -10.26
CA GLY A 39 4.01 -1.72 -9.38
C GLY A 39 5.16 -0.85 -9.89
N GLU A 40 6.20 -1.44 -10.48
CA GLU A 40 7.34 -0.67 -11.01
C GLU A 40 6.94 0.14 -12.25
N GLU A 41 6.14 -0.48 -13.12
CA GLU A 41 5.57 0.19 -14.28
C GLU A 41 4.64 1.34 -13.85
N ALA A 42 3.80 1.10 -12.84
CA ALA A 42 2.91 2.11 -12.28
C ALA A 42 3.69 3.34 -11.80
N LEU A 43 4.73 3.13 -10.98
CA LEU A 43 5.56 4.22 -10.47
C LEU A 43 6.17 5.06 -11.60
N ARG A 44 6.68 4.40 -12.65
CA ARG A 44 7.26 5.07 -13.82
C ARG A 44 6.22 5.91 -14.57
N LEU A 45 5.05 5.32 -14.83
CA LEU A 45 3.99 5.98 -15.61
C LEU A 45 3.32 7.11 -14.83
N ILE A 46 3.12 6.97 -13.52
CA ILE A 46 2.57 8.05 -12.68
C ILE A 46 3.48 9.28 -12.73
N LYS A 47 4.82 9.09 -12.63
CA LYS A 47 5.79 10.17 -12.74
C LYS A 47 5.79 10.87 -14.12
N GLN A 48 5.41 10.17 -15.18
CA GLN A 48 5.34 10.71 -16.54
C GLN A 48 4.02 11.41 -16.84
N LEU A 49 2.90 10.81 -16.43
CA LEU A 49 1.56 11.27 -16.77
C LEU A 49 0.97 12.25 -15.75
N VAL A 50 1.44 12.19 -14.51
CA VAL A 50 0.99 13.00 -13.37
C VAL A 50 -0.54 13.08 -13.31
N PRO A 51 -1.26 11.93 -13.13
CA PRO A 51 -2.72 11.93 -13.04
C PRO A 51 -3.18 12.67 -11.78
N ASP A 52 -4.41 13.19 -11.78
CA ASP A 52 -4.98 13.83 -10.60
C ASP A 52 -5.17 12.82 -9.45
N VAL A 53 -5.65 11.61 -9.79
CA VAL A 53 -5.90 10.55 -8.80
C VAL A 53 -5.41 9.20 -9.32
N VAL A 54 -4.71 8.46 -8.46
CA VAL A 54 -4.33 7.07 -8.66
C VAL A 54 -5.17 6.18 -7.75
N ILE A 55 -5.87 5.22 -8.31
CA ILE A 55 -6.56 4.15 -7.57
C ILE A 55 -5.63 2.95 -7.61
N MET A 56 -5.13 2.54 -6.43
CA MET A 56 -4.02 1.62 -6.32
C MET A 56 -4.33 0.44 -5.39
N ASP A 57 -4.12 -0.77 -5.89
CA ASP A 57 -4.03 -1.94 -5.01
C ASP A 57 -2.77 -1.87 -4.15
N ILE A 58 -2.88 -2.30 -2.91
CA ILE A 58 -1.72 -2.45 -2.02
C ILE A 58 -0.83 -3.59 -2.50
N ASN A 59 -1.43 -4.70 -2.95
CA ASN A 59 -0.74 -5.94 -3.28
C ASN A 59 -0.45 -6.04 -4.79
N LEU A 60 0.56 -5.34 -5.23
CA LEU A 60 1.01 -5.37 -6.63
C LEU A 60 2.25 -6.26 -6.79
N PRO A 61 2.46 -6.86 -7.96
CA PRO A 61 3.72 -7.49 -8.32
C PRO A 61 4.88 -6.49 -8.27
N HIS A 62 6.07 -7.00 -7.97
CA HIS A 62 7.38 -6.32 -7.92
C HIS A 62 7.47 -5.18 -6.90
N MET A 63 6.49 -4.28 -6.80
CA MET A 63 6.53 -3.16 -5.86
C MET A 63 5.17 -2.95 -5.19
N ASN A 64 5.14 -2.97 -3.85
CA ASN A 64 3.92 -2.79 -3.05
C ASN A 64 3.38 -1.36 -3.15
N GLY A 65 2.04 -1.21 -3.19
CA GLY A 65 1.36 0.09 -3.33
C GLY A 65 1.72 1.12 -2.25
N LEU A 66 1.99 0.67 -1.01
CA LEU A 66 2.46 1.57 0.07
C LEU A 66 3.85 2.14 -0.22
N GLN A 67 4.75 1.33 -0.81
CA GLN A 67 6.09 1.80 -1.21
C GLN A 67 5.98 2.81 -2.36
N ILE A 68 5.18 2.49 -3.38
CA ILE A 68 4.91 3.38 -4.51
C ILE A 68 4.39 4.72 -3.99
N THR A 69 3.36 4.70 -3.13
CA THR A 69 2.76 5.93 -2.60
C THR A 69 3.77 6.78 -1.84
N ARG A 70 4.63 6.15 -1.03
CA ARG A 70 5.67 6.87 -0.30
C ARG A 70 6.69 7.55 -1.22
N GLU A 71 7.10 6.87 -2.30
CA GLU A 71 7.99 7.45 -3.30
C GLU A 71 7.31 8.58 -4.09
N LEU A 72 6.05 8.39 -4.49
CA LEU A 72 5.28 9.39 -5.21
C LEU A 72 5.17 10.69 -4.41
N LYS A 73 4.91 10.60 -3.11
CA LYS A 73 4.78 11.79 -2.24
C LYS A 73 6.07 12.59 -2.08
N GLN A 74 7.22 12.00 -2.40
CA GLN A 74 8.50 12.71 -2.44
C GLN A 74 8.75 13.42 -3.79
N VAL A 75 8.20 12.90 -4.89
CA VAL A 75 8.52 13.35 -6.26
C VAL A 75 7.36 14.11 -6.91
N VAL A 76 6.12 13.64 -6.74
CA VAL A 76 4.88 14.22 -7.29
C VAL A 76 3.81 14.27 -6.20
N PRO A 77 4.00 15.11 -5.16
CA PRO A 77 3.13 15.16 -3.99
C PRO A 77 1.68 15.56 -4.29
N GLU A 78 1.44 16.22 -5.42
CA GLU A 78 0.13 16.64 -5.90
C GLU A 78 -0.78 15.48 -6.31
N VAL A 79 -0.23 14.35 -6.76
CA VAL A 79 -1.01 13.17 -7.15
C VAL A 79 -1.71 12.59 -5.93
N ALA A 80 -3.05 12.58 -5.92
CA ALA A 80 -3.81 11.94 -4.88
C ALA A 80 -3.81 10.41 -5.06
N VAL A 81 -3.65 9.65 -3.97
CA VAL A 81 -3.66 8.19 -4.02
C VAL A 81 -4.81 7.66 -3.18
N ILE A 82 -5.68 6.85 -3.79
CA ILE A 82 -6.70 6.05 -3.12
C ILE A 82 -6.21 4.61 -3.07
N MET A 83 -6.05 4.06 -1.88
CA MET A 83 -5.71 2.66 -1.70
C MET A 83 -6.97 1.79 -1.73
N LEU A 84 -6.92 0.70 -2.50
CA LEU A 84 -7.90 -0.38 -2.45
C LEU A 84 -7.21 -1.67 -2.00
N THR A 85 -7.88 -2.46 -1.17
CA THR A 85 -7.33 -3.72 -0.65
C THR A 85 -8.40 -4.78 -0.51
N ALA A 86 -8.00 -6.06 -0.64
CA ALA A 86 -8.84 -7.20 -0.29
C ALA A 86 -8.90 -7.46 1.23
N TYR A 87 -7.99 -6.86 2.00
CA TYR A 87 -7.90 -7.04 3.46
C TYR A 87 -8.03 -5.69 4.14
N HIS A 88 -9.06 -5.53 4.96
CA HIS A 88 -9.36 -4.27 5.64
C HIS A 88 -9.14 -4.43 7.15
N ASP A 89 -8.26 -3.60 7.71
CA ASP A 89 -8.05 -3.44 9.15
C ASP A 89 -7.49 -2.05 9.47
N ASP A 90 -7.70 -1.62 10.73
CA ASP A 90 -7.33 -0.27 11.21
C ASP A 90 -5.83 0.02 11.06
N GLU A 91 -4.98 -0.99 11.19
CA GLU A 91 -3.54 -0.83 11.05
C GLU A 91 -3.14 -0.54 9.59
N GLN A 92 -3.80 -1.17 8.63
CA GLN A 92 -3.58 -0.86 7.21
C GLN A 92 -4.06 0.54 6.83
N ILE A 93 -5.16 1.01 7.41
CA ILE A 93 -5.61 2.40 7.24
C ILE A 93 -4.49 3.34 7.70
N PHE A 94 -3.99 3.15 8.93
CA PHE A 94 -2.90 3.95 9.49
C PHE A 94 -1.65 3.95 8.60
N HIS A 95 -1.20 2.77 8.15
CA HIS A 95 -0.03 2.66 7.28
C HIS A 95 -0.23 3.33 5.92
N SER A 96 -1.43 3.25 5.35
CA SER A 96 -1.78 3.89 4.08
C SER A 96 -1.76 5.40 4.18
N VAL A 97 -2.42 5.97 5.19
CA VAL A 97 -2.44 7.42 5.44
C VAL A 97 -1.03 7.93 5.75
N ARG A 98 -0.27 7.22 6.56
CA ARG A 98 1.13 7.54 6.86
C ARG A 98 2.04 7.46 5.63
N ALA A 99 1.75 6.58 4.68
CA ALA A 99 2.46 6.54 3.40
C ALA A 99 2.11 7.74 2.49
N GLY A 100 1.04 8.46 2.80
CA GLY A 100 0.54 9.62 2.09
C GLY A 100 -0.68 9.34 1.20
N ALA A 101 -1.36 8.19 1.39
CA ALA A 101 -2.64 7.96 0.73
C ALA A 101 -3.68 9.00 1.19
N ALA A 102 -4.48 9.48 0.25
CA ALA A 102 -5.57 10.41 0.52
C ALA A 102 -6.86 9.69 0.92
N ALA A 103 -7.01 8.42 0.57
CA ALA A 103 -8.11 7.58 0.99
C ALA A 103 -7.71 6.10 1.02
N TYR A 104 -8.47 5.30 1.79
CA TYR A 104 -8.29 3.88 1.90
C TYR A 104 -9.65 3.19 1.99
N PHE A 105 -9.84 2.11 1.19
CA PHE A 105 -11.09 1.35 1.17
C PHE A 105 -10.86 -0.13 0.90
N PRO A 106 -11.77 -1.01 1.35
CA PRO A 106 -11.83 -2.39 0.88
C PRO A 106 -12.26 -2.44 -0.60
N LYS A 107 -11.86 -3.49 -1.33
CA LYS A 107 -12.27 -3.69 -2.74
C LYS A 107 -13.79 -3.90 -2.90
N GLU A 108 -14.48 -4.20 -1.81
CA GLU A 108 -15.96 -4.30 -1.74
C GLU A 108 -16.66 -2.95 -1.68
N ILE A 109 -15.93 -1.84 -1.75
CA ILE A 109 -16.51 -0.49 -1.77
C ILE A 109 -17.57 -0.35 -2.87
N THR A 110 -18.69 0.34 -2.54
CA THR A 110 -19.71 0.60 -3.55
C THR A 110 -19.22 1.61 -4.59
N PRO A 111 -19.64 1.47 -5.87
CA PRO A 111 -19.28 2.40 -6.93
C PRO A 111 -19.53 3.86 -6.58
N ARG A 112 -20.70 4.17 -6.05
CA ARG A 112 -21.08 5.52 -5.66
C ARG A 112 -20.10 6.13 -4.66
N ARG A 113 -19.72 5.36 -3.65
CA ARG A 113 -18.82 5.82 -2.59
C ARG A 113 -17.41 6.07 -3.11
N LEU A 114 -16.91 5.20 -4.00
CA LEU A 114 -15.62 5.40 -4.66
C LEU A 114 -15.60 6.69 -5.48
N VAL A 115 -16.65 6.95 -6.27
CA VAL A 115 -16.78 8.18 -7.06
C VAL A 115 -16.80 9.42 -6.15
N GLU A 116 -17.56 9.38 -5.05
CA GLU A 116 -17.59 10.47 -4.06
C GLU A 116 -16.20 10.72 -3.45
N ALA A 117 -15.47 9.64 -3.09
CA ALA A 117 -14.11 9.73 -2.58
C ALA A 117 -13.13 10.33 -3.61
N ILE A 118 -13.20 9.92 -4.87
CA ILE A 118 -12.38 10.49 -5.96
C ILE A 118 -12.59 12.00 -6.04
N ARG A 119 -13.85 12.46 -6.01
CA ARG A 119 -14.17 13.89 -6.05
C ARG A 119 -13.67 14.66 -4.83
N GLN A 120 -13.56 14.03 -3.67
CA GLN A 120 -13.02 14.67 -2.47
C GLN A 120 -11.49 14.76 -2.54
N VAL A 121 -10.83 13.65 -2.88
CA VAL A 121 -9.35 13.63 -2.90
C VAL A 121 -8.78 14.50 -4.04
N SER A 122 -9.51 14.64 -5.16
CA SER A 122 -9.11 15.54 -6.25
C SER A 122 -9.17 17.02 -5.86
N LYS A 123 -9.91 17.37 -4.79
CA LYS A 123 -9.94 18.72 -4.19
C LYS A 123 -8.89 18.91 -3.10
N GLY A 124 -8.09 17.89 -2.81
CA GLY A 124 -7.06 17.90 -1.77
C GLY A 124 -7.53 17.50 -0.38
N ASN A 125 -8.77 16.99 -0.25
CA ASN A 125 -9.28 16.41 0.99
C ASN A 125 -8.80 14.96 1.16
N TYR A 126 -8.98 14.41 2.35
CA TYR A 126 -8.73 13.00 2.69
C TYR A 126 -10.05 12.33 3.03
N VAL A 127 -10.14 11.01 2.79
CA VAL A 127 -11.33 10.22 3.16
C VAL A 127 -10.86 9.02 3.97
N ILE A 128 -11.09 9.07 5.29
CA ILE A 128 -10.65 8.07 6.26
C ILE A 128 -11.86 7.69 7.13
N ASP A 129 -12.13 6.40 7.30
CA ASP A 129 -13.25 5.89 8.12
C ASP A 129 -14.60 6.57 7.82
N ASP A 130 -14.87 6.82 6.54
CA ASP A 130 -16.07 7.52 6.04
C ASP A 130 -16.13 9.04 6.31
N GLU A 131 -15.13 9.57 6.97
CA GLU A 131 -15.02 11.01 7.23
C GLU A 131 -14.21 11.70 6.15
N VAL A 132 -14.64 12.89 5.75
CA VAL A 132 -13.90 13.77 4.86
C VAL A 132 -13.10 14.74 5.73
N LEU A 133 -11.80 14.66 5.66
CA LEU A 133 -10.88 15.42 6.51
C LEU A 133 -10.02 16.35 5.65
N ASP A 134 -9.69 17.52 6.18
CA ASP A 134 -8.66 18.39 5.62
C ASP A 134 -7.24 18.00 6.10
N LYS A 135 -6.20 18.66 5.59
CA LYS A 135 -4.82 18.37 5.97
C LYS A 135 -4.53 18.51 7.48
N PRO A 136 -4.98 19.58 8.19
CA PRO A 136 -4.86 19.69 9.63
C PRO A 136 -5.56 18.55 10.39
N GLU A 137 -6.76 18.19 9.97
CA GLU A 137 -7.56 17.13 10.60
C GLU A 137 -6.90 15.77 10.46
N VAL A 138 -6.34 15.46 9.27
CA VAL A 138 -5.56 14.23 9.05
C VAL A 138 -4.30 14.20 9.92
N ALA A 139 -3.61 15.32 10.07
CA ALA A 139 -2.45 15.39 10.96
C ALA A 139 -2.84 15.09 12.42
N ASN A 140 -3.96 15.64 12.90
CA ASN A 140 -4.50 15.34 14.23
C ASN A 140 -4.95 13.89 14.35
N TRP A 141 -5.60 13.34 13.32
CA TRP A 141 -5.99 11.93 13.27
C TRP A 141 -4.77 11.02 13.40
N LEU A 142 -3.69 11.28 12.65
CA LEU A 142 -2.44 10.52 12.75
C LEU A 142 -1.85 10.59 14.17
N LEU A 143 -1.78 11.78 14.79
CA LEU A 143 -1.30 11.94 16.16
C LEU A 143 -2.14 11.12 17.14
N THR A 144 -3.46 11.13 17.02
CA THR A 144 -4.36 10.35 17.86
C THR A 144 -4.14 8.84 17.71
N GLN A 145 -3.88 8.36 16.47
CA GLN A 145 -3.57 6.95 16.25
C GLN A 145 -2.21 6.58 16.87
N PHE A 146 -1.21 7.47 16.77
CA PHE A 146 0.07 7.26 17.47
C PHE A 146 -0.10 7.11 18.97
N ASP A 147 -0.91 7.96 19.60
CA ASP A 147 -1.15 7.91 21.05
C ASP A 147 -1.86 6.60 21.46
N LYS A 148 -2.89 6.18 20.71
CA LYS A 148 -3.59 4.90 20.97
C LYS A 148 -2.63 3.72 20.97
N VAL A 149 -1.68 3.74 20.05
CA VAL A 149 -0.69 2.70 19.85
C VAL A 149 0.41 2.75 20.91
N ALA A 150 0.87 3.95 21.29
CA ALA A 150 1.89 4.15 22.33
C ALA A 150 1.42 3.69 23.72
N TYR A 151 0.11 3.70 23.99
CA TYR A 151 -0.47 3.30 25.28
C TYR A 151 -0.69 1.80 25.44
N VAL A 152 -0.63 1.00 24.34
CA VAL A 152 -0.97 -0.44 24.44
C VAL A 152 0.14 -1.25 25.10
N ASP A 153 1.43 -0.88 25.04
CA ASP A 153 2.49 -1.74 25.60
C ASP A 153 3.77 -1.06 26.10
N GLY A 154 3.83 0.22 26.35
CA GLY A 154 5.05 0.84 26.90
C GLY A 154 6.32 0.62 26.08
N LEU A 155 6.19 0.27 24.81
CA LEU A 155 7.28 0.03 23.87
C LEU A 155 7.55 1.26 23.01
N PRO A 156 8.83 1.57 22.74
CA PRO A 156 9.19 2.77 21.99
C PRO A 156 8.66 2.72 20.55
N ASN A 157 8.46 3.89 19.98
CA ASN A 157 8.04 4.28 18.63
C ASN A 157 8.55 3.44 17.41
N GLU A 158 9.30 2.35 17.64
CA GLU A 158 9.85 1.46 16.63
C GLU A 158 8.85 0.39 16.13
N MET A 159 7.80 0.10 16.90
CA MET A 159 6.82 -0.97 16.62
C MET A 159 5.91 -0.71 15.41
N PHE A 160 5.80 0.53 14.99
CA PHE A 160 4.98 0.96 13.85
C PHE A 160 5.80 1.52 12.68
N ALA A 161 7.12 1.41 12.75
CA ALA A 161 7.94 1.70 11.58
C ALA A 161 7.65 0.62 10.51
N PRO A 162 7.15 0.99 9.32
CA PRO A 162 6.97 0.03 8.25
C PRO A 162 8.32 -0.63 8.00
N LEU A 163 8.28 -1.87 7.55
CA LEU A 163 9.49 -2.55 7.11
C LEU A 163 10.17 -1.71 6.04
N SER A 164 11.49 -1.56 6.13
CA SER A 164 12.25 -0.95 5.06
C SER A 164 12.13 -1.79 3.79
N PRO A 165 12.39 -1.24 2.58
CA PRO A 165 12.38 -2.03 1.35
C PRO A 165 13.22 -3.29 1.46
N ARG A 166 14.38 -3.21 2.13
CA ARG A 166 15.28 -4.36 2.33
C ARG A 166 14.72 -5.39 3.31
N GLU A 167 14.03 -4.96 4.35
CA GLU A 167 13.35 -5.86 5.30
C GLU A 167 12.16 -6.55 4.63
N MET A 168 11.40 -5.85 3.78
CA MET A 168 10.30 -6.42 3.02
C MET A 168 10.81 -7.47 2.03
N GLU A 169 11.86 -7.18 1.29
CA GLU A 169 12.50 -8.11 0.36
C GLU A 169 12.96 -9.39 1.07
N ILE A 170 13.63 -9.25 2.22
CA ILE A 170 14.02 -10.40 3.05
C ILE A 170 12.78 -11.18 3.51
N LEU A 171 11.73 -10.50 3.96
CA LEU A 171 10.51 -11.15 4.43
C LEU A 171 9.78 -11.91 3.30
N GLN A 172 9.83 -11.42 2.06
CA GLN A 172 9.31 -12.14 0.88
C GLN A 172 10.03 -13.48 0.67
N HIS A 173 11.35 -13.50 0.72
CA HIS A 173 12.12 -14.73 0.63
C HIS A 173 11.82 -15.70 1.78
N ILE A 174 11.66 -15.17 2.99
CA ILE A 174 11.26 -15.95 4.16
C ILE A 174 9.87 -16.57 3.99
N ALA A 175 8.92 -15.83 3.46
CA ALA A 175 7.56 -16.32 3.21
C ALA A 175 7.52 -17.43 2.14
N LYS A 176 8.46 -17.43 1.19
CA LYS A 176 8.69 -18.54 0.23
C LYS A 176 9.41 -19.75 0.86
N GLY A 177 9.66 -19.74 2.16
CA GLY A 177 10.30 -20.86 2.89
C GLY A 177 11.83 -20.89 2.82
N GLN A 178 12.47 -19.91 2.21
CA GLN A 178 13.93 -19.90 2.02
C GLN A 178 14.68 -19.73 3.34
N SER A 179 15.79 -20.45 3.50
CA SER A 179 16.69 -20.32 4.65
C SER A 179 17.49 -19.01 4.60
N ASN A 180 18.03 -18.57 5.74
CA ASN A 180 18.90 -17.39 5.78
C ASN A 180 20.17 -17.53 4.87
N LYS A 181 20.56 -18.76 4.51
CA LYS A 181 21.67 -19.02 3.59
C LYS A 181 21.27 -18.70 2.15
N GLU A 182 20.08 -19.15 1.74
CA GLU A 182 19.54 -18.92 0.41
C GLU A 182 19.22 -17.44 0.22
N VAL A 183 18.54 -16.81 1.18
CA VAL A 183 18.30 -15.36 1.18
C VAL A 183 19.59 -14.56 1.07
N ALA A 184 20.62 -14.94 1.84
CA ALA A 184 21.92 -14.26 1.79
C ALA A 184 22.59 -14.38 0.42
N TYR A 185 22.48 -15.55 -0.21
CA TYR A 185 23.02 -15.81 -1.53
C TYR A 185 22.29 -15.00 -2.61
N GLU A 186 20.96 -15.04 -2.65
CA GLU A 186 20.15 -14.32 -3.65
C GLU A 186 20.29 -12.81 -3.54
N LEU A 187 20.36 -12.29 -2.32
CA LEU A 187 20.45 -10.85 -2.07
C LEU A 187 21.89 -10.30 -2.03
N GLY A 188 22.90 -11.14 -2.23
CA GLY A 188 24.32 -10.74 -2.24
C GLY A 188 24.80 -10.17 -0.91
N ILE A 189 24.27 -10.63 0.23
CA ILE A 189 24.63 -10.15 1.58
C ILE A 189 25.11 -11.29 2.49
N SER A 190 25.66 -10.97 3.66
CA SER A 190 26.06 -11.99 4.61
C SER A 190 24.86 -12.62 5.34
N ARG A 191 25.01 -13.89 5.75
CA ARG A 191 24.00 -14.54 6.62
C ARG A 191 23.76 -13.78 7.93
N GLN A 192 24.79 -13.13 8.45
CA GLN A 192 24.68 -12.32 9.65
C GLN A 192 23.83 -11.08 9.38
N THR A 193 23.97 -10.47 8.20
CA THR A 193 23.13 -9.34 7.78
C THR A 193 21.66 -9.75 7.68
N VAL A 194 21.34 -10.93 7.09
CA VAL A 194 19.99 -11.48 7.07
C VAL A 194 19.43 -11.68 8.49
N LYS A 195 20.24 -12.25 9.41
CA LYS A 195 19.83 -12.42 10.82
C LYS A 195 19.51 -11.08 11.49
N ASN A 196 20.35 -10.07 11.27
CA ASN A 196 20.12 -8.73 11.86
C ASN A 196 18.81 -8.11 11.34
N HIS A 197 18.55 -8.20 10.03
CA HIS A 197 17.28 -7.75 9.46
C HIS A 197 16.10 -8.55 10.01
N MET A 198 16.23 -9.89 10.12
CA MET A 198 15.18 -10.73 10.71
C MET A 198 14.84 -10.29 12.15
N THR A 199 15.86 -10.04 12.97
CA THR A 199 15.65 -9.52 14.35
C THR A 199 14.90 -8.19 14.33
N SER A 200 15.26 -7.29 13.42
CA SER A 200 14.56 -6.01 13.25
C SER A 200 13.10 -6.21 12.78
N ILE A 201 12.86 -7.11 11.82
CA ILE A 201 11.53 -7.47 11.32
C ILE A 201 10.66 -8.01 12.45
N LEU A 202 11.15 -9.01 13.21
CA LEU A 202 10.40 -9.60 14.32
C LEU A 202 9.99 -8.56 15.37
N ARG A 203 10.92 -7.66 15.71
CA ARG A 203 10.65 -6.54 16.63
C ARG A 203 9.60 -5.59 16.06
N LYS A 204 9.73 -5.19 14.79
CA LYS A 204 8.81 -4.26 14.12
C LYS A 204 7.41 -4.82 13.92
N LEU A 205 7.29 -6.13 13.74
CA LEU A 205 6.01 -6.83 13.58
C LEU A 205 5.44 -7.34 14.91
N ALA A 206 6.15 -7.17 16.03
CA ALA A 206 5.79 -7.68 17.35
C ALA A 206 5.48 -9.19 17.35
N VAL A 207 6.26 -9.98 16.61
CA VAL A 207 6.12 -11.44 16.51
C VAL A 207 7.37 -12.16 17.00
N ASN A 208 7.21 -13.42 17.46
CA ASN A 208 8.25 -14.14 18.17
C ASN A 208 9.19 -14.94 17.26
N ASP A 209 8.75 -15.30 16.05
CA ASP A 209 9.53 -16.14 15.15
C ASP A 209 9.28 -15.80 13.68
N ARG A 210 10.15 -16.38 12.80
CA ARG A 210 10.11 -16.14 11.35
C ARG A 210 8.83 -16.63 10.68
N THR A 211 8.24 -17.70 11.21
CA THR A 211 7.01 -18.27 10.65
C THR A 211 5.83 -17.34 10.94
N GLN A 212 5.77 -16.79 12.16
CA GLN A 212 4.79 -15.77 12.51
C GLN A 212 4.96 -14.51 11.68
N ALA A 213 6.21 -14.07 11.42
CA ALA A 213 6.46 -12.92 10.57
C ALA A 213 5.99 -13.15 9.12
N ALA A 214 6.29 -14.33 8.55
CA ALA A 214 5.81 -14.71 7.22
C ALA A 214 4.28 -14.78 7.16
N LEU A 215 3.66 -15.45 8.13
CA LEU A 215 2.21 -15.56 8.23
C LEU A 215 1.54 -14.20 8.41
N TYR A 216 2.12 -13.33 9.22
CA TYR A 216 1.67 -11.95 9.42
C TYR A 216 1.65 -11.20 8.09
N ALA A 217 2.76 -11.24 7.32
CA ALA A 217 2.88 -10.56 6.04
C ALA A 217 1.90 -11.11 4.98
N VAL A 218 1.68 -12.42 4.95
CA VAL A 218 0.71 -13.05 4.05
C VAL A 218 -0.73 -12.68 4.44
N LYS A 219 -1.08 -12.76 5.73
CA LYS A 219 -2.42 -12.37 6.23
C LYS A 219 -2.74 -10.90 5.98
N ARG A 220 -1.74 -10.04 6.01
CA ARG A 220 -1.86 -8.60 5.74
C ARG A 220 -1.83 -8.28 4.24
N GLY A 221 -1.70 -9.30 3.39
CA GLY A 221 -1.60 -9.13 1.95
C GLY A 221 -0.32 -8.41 1.48
N TRP A 222 0.69 -8.29 2.34
CA TRP A 222 1.97 -7.69 1.95
C TRP A 222 2.78 -8.60 1.04
N ILE A 223 2.54 -9.91 1.13
CA ILE A 223 3.23 -10.95 0.36
C ILE A 223 2.18 -11.93 -0.14
N ARG A 224 2.22 -12.22 -1.44
CA ARG A 224 1.48 -13.33 -2.06
C ARG A 224 2.39 -14.53 -2.17
N LEU A 225 1.90 -15.68 -1.75
CA LEU A 225 2.51 -16.97 -2.07
C LEU A 225 1.93 -17.38 -3.42
N ASN A 226 2.65 -17.18 -4.52
CA ASN A 226 2.24 -17.70 -5.82
C ASN A 226 2.41 -19.21 -5.80
N ASP A 227 1.37 -19.93 -6.24
CA ASP A 227 1.37 -21.41 -6.37
C ASP A 227 2.23 -21.90 -7.57
N GLU A 228 3.00 -21.05 -8.24
CA GLU A 228 3.71 -21.38 -9.48
C GLU A 228 5.03 -22.15 -9.28
N ASP A 229 5.51 -22.34 -8.05
CA ASP A 229 6.78 -23.06 -7.80
C ASP A 229 6.60 -24.56 -7.46
N ASN A 230 5.41 -25.16 -7.74
CA ASN A 230 5.13 -26.57 -7.40
C ASN A 230 5.02 -27.52 -8.62
N GLU A 231 5.52 -27.12 -9.79
CA GLU A 231 5.68 -28.01 -10.95
C GLU A 231 7.18 -28.07 -11.34
N SER A 232 7.94 -28.91 -10.64
CA SER A 232 9.20 -29.47 -11.13
C SER A 232 9.56 -30.73 -10.37
#